data_41bddacdadcf06cc1d03f60b9c2047ab
#
_entry.id   41bddacdadcf06cc1d03f60b9c2047ab
#
_cell.length_a   1.000
_cell.length_b   1.000
_cell.length_c   1.000
_cell.angle_alpha   90.00
_cell.angle_beta   90.00
_cell.angle_gamma   90.00
#
_symmetry.space_group_name_H-M   'P 1'
#
loop_
_entity.id
_entity.type
_entity.pdbx_description
1 polymer ?
#
loop_
_entity_poly.entity_id
_entity_poly.type
_entity_poly.pdbx_seq_one_letter_code
_entity_poly.pdbx_strand_id
1 'polypeptide(L)'
;MAADELIYFDNNATTPLDPAVIEEMLPFLTKYYGNPSSGYAFAAKSRKAVELARERLAALLGCDTSEIVFTSGGTESNNAVIHSALAYSAVAATKAGPSESGGKFATGRIRHGGRVVTTAVEHSAVLRPCQDLERRGCLVTFLGVDREGNVDVAELEAAIGPETVLVSMMWANNETGVLFPVEKIAEICRQKDLLFHTDAVQAVGKIPIRLRDTAINFLSLSAHKFHGPKGVGALYINRRTRFRALIAGGSQENGRRGGTENVASIVGLGKAAELAAKYLEEGKCSIRSFRNRFEKSVLESVNGASVNGAGAPRIPNTSSFSFEGIESSAALLLLDRHGICCSAASACRTGSHDASHVLRAMNANGDSARRSLRFSFSRFNTEAEIDRAIEVVPKVIGKLRQSARPGAVAAAT
;
A
#
# COMPACT_ATOMS: atom_id res chain seq x y z
N MET A 1 15.58 1.94 -26.19
CA MET A 1 16.18 3.05 -25.41
C MET A 1 17.23 2.47 -24.52
N ALA A 2 18.40 3.09 -24.40
CA ALA A 2 19.41 2.69 -23.43
C ALA A 2 18.85 2.93 -22.01
N ALA A 3 19.24 2.09 -21.05
CA ALA A 3 18.75 2.20 -19.66
C ALA A 3 19.05 3.56 -19.00
N ASP A 4 20.04 4.28 -19.53
CA ASP A 4 20.51 5.58 -19.04
C ASP A 4 19.59 6.77 -19.43
N GLU A 5 18.57 6.54 -20.26
CA GLU A 5 17.61 7.57 -20.70
C GLU A 5 16.22 7.41 -20.03
N LEU A 6 16.04 6.40 -19.18
CA LEU A 6 14.74 6.07 -18.59
C LEU A 6 14.49 6.88 -17.31
N ILE A 7 13.44 7.69 -17.31
CA ILE A 7 12.93 8.43 -16.15
C ILE A 7 11.81 7.62 -15.49
N TYR A 8 12.06 7.10 -14.30
CA TYR A 8 11.11 6.23 -13.62
C TYR A 8 10.35 6.97 -12.51
N PHE A 9 9.11 7.35 -12.81
CA PHE A 9 8.19 8.05 -11.91
C PHE A 9 6.96 7.20 -11.56
N ASP A 10 7.15 5.87 -11.43
CA ASP A 10 6.10 4.95 -10.99
C ASP A 10 6.48 4.17 -9.71
N ASN A 11 7.13 4.87 -8.78
CA ASN A 11 7.65 4.28 -7.54
C ASN A 11 6.54 3.80 -6.56
N ASN A 12 5.29 4.20 -6.74
CA ASN A 12 4.17 3.62 -6.01
C ASN A 12 3.75 2.25 -6.54
N ALA A 13 4.06 1.91 -7.79
CA ALA A 13 3.84 0.56 -8.32
C ALA A 13 4.90 -0.41 -7.80
N THR A 14 6.16 -0.06 -7.96
CA THR A 14 7.34 -0.76 -7.40
C THR A 14 8.52 0.19 -7.43
N THR A 15 9.57 -0.08 -6.66
CA THR A 15 10.80 0.70 -6.70
C THR A 15 11.96 -0.12 -7.26
N PRO A 16 13.00 0.52 -7.82
CA PRO A 16 14.26 -0.17 -8.08
C PRO A 16 14.82 -0.75 -6.78
N LEU A 17 15.45 -1.90 -6.88
CA LEU A 17 16.14 -2.50 -5.74
C LEU A 17 17.43 -1.68 -5.46
N ASP A 18 17.64 -1.30 -4.19
CA ASP A 18 18.85 -0.58 -3.81
C ASP A 18 20.10 -1.48 -3.99
N PRO A 19 21.19 -1.00 -4.61
CA PRO A 19 22.40 -1.79 -4.79
C PRO A 19 22.95 -2.40 -3.50
N ALA A 20 22.93 -1.65 -2.39
CA ALA A 20 23.37 -2.15 -1.07
C ALA A 20 22.47 -3.27 -0.54
N VAL A 21 21.20 -3.32 -0.94
CA VAL A 21 20.28 -4.41 -0.63
C VAL A 21 20.69 -5.66 -1.41
N ILE A 22 21.04 -5.53 -2.69
CA ILE A 22 21.50 -6.65 -3.53
C ILE A 22 22.76 -7.27 -2.93
N GLU A 23 23.74 -6.45 -2.57
CA GLU A 23 25.00 -6.88 -1.97
C GLU A 23 24.78 -7.68 -0.68
N GLU A 24 23.87 -7.24 0.18
CA GLU A 24 23.57 -7.94 1.43
C GLU A 24 22.78 -9.24 1.22
N MET A 25 21.93 -9.31 0.19
CA MET A 25 21.17 -10.51 -0.17
C MET A 25 22.03 -11.63 -0.77
N LEU A 26 23.02 -11.27 -1.61
CA LEU A 26 23.77 -12.19 -2.46
C LEU A 26 24.41 -13.35 -1.70
N PRO A 27 25.05 -13.18 -0.50
CA PRO A 27 25.60 -14.29 0.27
C PRO A 27 24.58 -15.36 0.67
N PHE A 28 23.33 -14.97 0.89
CA PHE A 28 22.24 -15.89 1.30
C PHE A 28 21.60 -16.62 0.12
N LEU A 29 21.87 -16.18 -1.09
CA LEU A 29 21.51 -16.89 -2.32
C LEU A 29 22.57 -17.91 -2.74
N THR A 30 23.83 -17.70 -2.34
CA THR A 30 24.98 -18.44 -2.89
C THR A 30 25.75 -19.28 -1.85
N LYS A 31 26.01 -18.72 -0.66
CA LYS A 31 26.88 -19.32 0.36
C LYS A 31 26.16 -19.82 1.60
N TYR A 32 25.20 -19.04 2.11
CA TYR A 32 24.56 -19.28 3.41
C TYR A 32 23.11 -19.75 3.23
N TYR A 33 22.93 -20.85 2.54
CA TYR A 33 21.62 -21.43 2.18
C TYR A 33 21.02 -22.34 3.27
N GLY A 34 21.64 -22.41 4.46
CA GLY A 34 21.15 -23.26 5.55
C GLY A 34 19.77 -22.82 6.04
N ASN A 35 18.90 -23.82 6.29
CA ASN A 35 17.57 -23.55 6.82
C ASN A 35 17.68 -22.95 8.24
N PRO A 36 17.13 -21.76 8.51
CA PRO A 36 17.23 -21.09 9.82
C PRO A 36 16.72 -21.92 10.99
N SER A 37 15.76 -22.83 10.76
CA SER A 37 15.17 -23.69 11.78
C SER A 37 16.05 -24.89 12.14
N SER A 38 17.14 -25.15 11.40
CA SER A 38 18.02 -26.30 11.66
C SER A 38 18.99 -26.06 12.84
N GLY A 39 19.32 -27.12 13.59
CA GLY A 39 20.14 -27.03 14.79
C GLY A 39 21.66 -26.94 14.57
N TYR A 40 22.15 -27.16 13.36
CA TYR A 40 23.60 -27.18 13.06
C TYR A 40 24.18 -25.78 12.87
N ALA A 41 25.49 -25.63 13.08
CA ALA A 41 26.18 -24.33 13.05
C ALA A 41 26.06 -23.58 11.70
N PHE A 42 25.99 -24.29 10.57
CA PHE A 42 25.84 -23.70 9.26
C PHE A 42 24.56 -22.88 9.14
N ALA A 43 23.45 -23.34 9.74
CA ALA A 43 22.16 -22.65 9.76
C ALA A 43 22.17 -21.38 10.65
N ALA A 44 23.09 -21.30 11.60
CA ALA A 44 23.14 -20.18 12.56
C ALA A 44 23.35 -18.82 11.88
N LYS A 45 24.07 -18.78 10.74
CA LYS A 45 24.24 -17.53 9.96
C LYS A 45 22.92 -17.04 9.37
N SER A 46 22.14 -17.95 8.76
CA SER A 46 20.82 -17.61 8.21
C SER A 46 19.87 -17.13 9.31
N ARG A 47 19.82 -17.82 10.44
CA ARG A 47 19.01 -17.43 11.60
C ARG A 47 19.38 -16.05 12.13
N LYS A 48 20.68 -15.77 12.35
CA LYS A 48 21.14 -14.45 12.80
C LYS A 48 20.81 -13.35 11.82
N ALA A 49 20.88 -13.61 10.52
CA ALA A 49 20.55 -12.64 9.48
C ALA A 49 19.05 -12.31 9.45
N VAL A 50 18.18 -13.31 9.65
CA VAL A 50 16.73 -13.10 9.78
C VAL A 50 16.41 -12.24 11.02
N GLU A 51 17.05 -12.52 12.17
CA GLU A 51 16.84 -11.72 13.38
C GLU A 51 17.37 -10.28 13.22
N LEU A 52 18.53 -10.09 12.60
CA LEU A 52 19.03 -8.74 12.30
C LEU A 52 18.08 -7.97 11.37
N ALA A 53 17.51 -8.62 10.37
CA ALA A 53 16.51 -8.02 9.50
C ALA A 53 15.26 -7.59 10.30
N ARG A 54 14.84 -8.40 11.27
CA ARG A 54 13.73 -8.12 12.17
C ARG A 54 14.02 -6.90 13.06
N GLU A 55 15.22 -6.82 13.63
CA GLU A 55 15.68 -5.70 14.44
C GLU A 55 15.65 -4.38 13.64
N ARG A 56 16.20 -4.38 12.42
CA ARG A 56 16.20 -3.21 11.54
C ARG A 56 14.80 -2.73 11.17
N LEU A 57 13.91 -3.68 10.88
CA LEU A 57 12.52 -3.35 10.57
C LEU A 57 11.79 -2.82 11.80
N ALA A 58 11.98 -3.44 12.96
CA ALA A 58 11.40 -2.97 14.22
C ALA A 58 11.88 -1.56 14.59
N ALA A 59 13.15 -1.24 14.33
CA ALA A 59 13.71 0.11 14.50
C ALA A 59 13.03 1.13 13.58
N LEU A 60 12.86 0.81 12.29
CA LEU A 60 12.15 1.69 11.32
C LEU A 60 10.71 1.98 11.76
N LEU A 61 10.01 0.97 12.30
CA LEU A 61 8.62 1.08 12.72
C LEU A 61 8.44 1.59 14.16
N GLY A 62 9.51 1.67 14.94
CA GLY A 62 9.47 2.04 16.34
C GLY A 62 8.65 1.08 17.20
N CYS A 63 8.86 -0.25 17.03
CA CYS A 63 8.16 -1.31 17.75
C CYS A 63 9.14 -2.34 18.33
N ASP A 64 8.62 -3.40 18.96
CA ASP A 64 9.40 -4.53 19.46
C ASP A 64 9.65 -5.55 18.34
N THR A 65 10.79 -6.25 18.35
CA THR A 65 11.10 -7.30 17.39
C THR A 65 10.11 -8.44 17.42
N SER A 66 9.59 -8.77 18.60
CA SER A 66 8.57 -9.81 18.80
C SER A 66 7.23 -9.51 18.10
N GLU A 67 7.00 -8.26 17.70
CA GLU A 67 5.78 -7.81 17.03
C GLU A 67 5.85 -7.92 15.51
N ILE A 68 7.00 -8.29 14.94
CA ILE A 68 7.19 -8.46 13.50
C ILE A 68 6.96 -9.92 13.09
N VAL A 69 6.25 -10.10 11.99
CA VAL A 69 6.06 -11.39 11.29
C VAL A 69 6.37 -11.17 9.82
N PHE A 70 7.33 -11.92 9.27
CA PHE A 70 7.64 -11.85 7.85
C PHE A 70 6.58 -12.57 7.01
N THR A 71 6.22 -11.97 5.90
CA THR A 71 5.21 -12.47 4.95
C THR A 71 5.74 -12.38 3.52
N SER A 72 4.96 -12.82 2.54
CA SER A 72 5.32 -12.66 1.12
C SER A 72 5.04 -11.25 0.57
N GLY A 73 4.41 -10.37 1.35
CA GLY A 73 4.09 -9.01 0.96
C GLY A 73 2.82 -8.46 1.61
N GLY A 74 2.47 -7.23 1.29
CA GLY A 74 1.28 -6.56 1.85
C GLY A 74 -0.03 -7.31 1.61
N THR A 75 -0.17 -7.97 0.47
CA THR A 75 -1.38 -8.75 0.16
C THR A 75 -1.57 -9.92 1.12
N GLU A 76 -0.52 -10.69 1.41
CA GLU A 76 -0.60 -11.76 2.42
C GLU A 76 -0.92 -11.18 3.79
N SER A 77 -0.24 -10.09 4.17
CA SER A 77 -0.44 -9.43 5.47
C SER A 77 -1.89 -8.95 5.65
N ASN A 78 -2.45 -8.25 4.67
CA ASN A 78 -3.84 -7.77 4.71
C ASN A 78 -4.84 -8.93 4.85
N ASN A 79 -4.67 -10.00 4.03
CA ASN A 79 -5.53 -11.18 4.11
C ASN A 79 -5.41 -11.89 5.47
N ALA A 80 -4.19 -11.99 6.02
CA ALA A 80 -3.95 -12.64 7.30
C ALA A 80 -4.65 -11.91 8.46
N VAL A 81 -4.67 -10.58 8.47
CA VAL A 81 -5.39 -9.80 9.48
C VAL A 81 -6.89 -10.00 9.38
N ILE A 82 -7.46 -9.87 8.18
CA ILE A 82 -8.90 -10.03 7.96
C ILE A 82 -9.35 -11.44 8.38
N HIS A 83 -8.59 -12.46 7.96
CA HIS A 83 -8.82 -13.85 8.36
C HIS A 83 -8.78 -14.03 9.89
N SER A 84 -7.74 -13.49 10.54
CA SER A 84 -7.54 -13.62 11.98
C SER A 84 -8.66 -12.96 12.78
N ALA A 85 -9.07 -11.75 12.45
CA ALA A 85 -10.12 -11.01 13.15
C ALA A 85 -11.44 -11.77 13.14
N LEU A 86 -11.84 -12.33 12.01
CA LEU A 86 -13.07 -13.10 11.87
C LEU A 86 -13.01 -14.46 12.55
N ALA A 87 -11.85 -15.11 12.56
CA ALA A 87 -11.68 -16.40 13.22
C ALA A 87 -11.92 -16.31 14.75
N TYR A 88 -11.52 -15.20 15.38
CA TYR A 88 -11.76 -14.97 16.80
C TYR A 88 -13.21 -14.58 17.12
N SER A 89 -13.85 -13.82 16.25
CA SER A 89 -15.27 -13.49 16.36
C SER A 89 -16.15 -14.75 16.35
N ALA A 90 -15.87 -15.69 15.44
CA ALA A 90 -16.61 -16.97 15.36
C ALA A 90 -16.46 -17.82 16.63
N VAL A 91 -15.29 -17.86 17.25
CA VAL A 91 -15.02 -18.59 18.49
C VAL A 91 -15.72 -17.95 19.68
N ALA A 92 -15.80 -16.63 19.77
CA ALA A 92 -16.52 -15.93 20.82
C ALA A 92 -18.03 -16.22 20.76
N ALA A 93 -18.62 -16.26 19.57
CA ALA A 93 -20.02 -16.59 19.35
C ALA A 93 -20.38 -18.04 19.77
N THR A 94 -19.45 -18.99 19.62
CA THR A 94 -19.68 -20.39 20.05
C THR A 94 -19.58 -20.61 21.54
N LYS A 95 -18.85 -19.77 22.26
CA LYS A 95 -18.73 -19.81 23.74
C LYS A 95 -19.92 -19.15 24.46
N ALA A 96 -20.66 -18.27 23.80
CA ALA A 96 -21.83 -17.58 24.37
C ALA A 96 -23.10 -18.44 24.45
N GLY A 97 -23.06 -19.71 24.08
CA GLY A 97 -24.21 -20.63 24.09
C GLY A 97 -25.21 -20.40 22.92
N PRO A 98 -26.08 -21.37 22.61
CA PRO A 98 -27.10 -21.19 21.62
C PRO A 98 -28.17 -20.23 22.14
N SER A 99 -28.31 -19.05 21.56
CA SER A 99 -29.56 -18.31 21.64
C SER A 99 -30.66 -19.17 20.97
N GLU A 100 -31.75 -19.38 21.64
CA GLU A 100 -32.91 -20.18 21.20
C GLU A 100 -33.53 -19.62 19.90
N SER A 101 -32.94 -19.90 18.77
CA SER A 101 -33.60 -19.81 17.49
C SER A 101 -33.07 -20.94 16.61
N GLY A 102 -33.82 -22.04 16.60
CA GLY A 102 -33.52 -23.27 15.87
C GLY A 102 -33.40 -23.05 14.37
N GLY A 103 -32.20 -23.26 13.84
CA GLY A 103 -31.93 -23.31 12.41
C GLY A 103 -30.89 -24.36 12.11
N LYS A 104 -31.30 -25.39 11.36
CA LYS A 104 -30.47 -26.51 10.90
C LYS A 104 -29.24 -26.04 10.13
N PHE A 105 -28.07 -26.66 10.38
CA PHE A 105 -26.81 -26.44 9.70
C PHE A 105 -26.96 -26.58 8.20
N ALA A 106 -26.85 -25.48 7.46
CA ALA A 106 -26.60 -25.51 6.03
C ALA A 106 -25.08 -25.27 5.81
N THR A 107 -24.47 -26.21 5.08
CA THR A 107 -23.06 -26.21 4.69
C THR A 107 -22.65 -24.90 4.03
N GLY A 108 -21.60 -24.26 4.52
CA GLY A 108 -20.91 -23.15 3.86
C GLY A 108 -21.22 -21.72 4.31
N ARG A 109 -22.16 -21.48 5.21
CA ARG A 109 -22.38 -20.14 5.78
C ARG A 109 -21.55 -19.96 7.07
N ILE A 110 -20.66 -18.94 7.04
CA ILE A 110 -20.05 -18.44 8.27
C ILE A 110 -21.21 -17.94 9.14
N ARG A 111 -21.43 -18.57 10.29
CA ARG A 111 -22.48 -18.09 11.21
C ARG A 111 -22.09 -16.70 11.70
N HIS A 112 -23.01 -15.76 11.50
CA HIS A 112 -23.11 -14.43 12.04
C HIS A 112 -22.13 -14.11 13.18
N GLY A 113 -21.19 -13.18 12.96
CA GLY A 113 -20.39 -12.79 14.08
C GLY A 113 -19.24 -11.85 13.79
N GLY A 114 -19.31 -10.98 12.83
CA GLY A 114 -18.29 -9.94 12.72
C GLY A 114 -18.56 -8.97 11.59
N ARG A 115 -18.60 -7.70 11.92
CA ARG A 115 -18.59 -6.61 10.94
C ARG A 115 -17.16 -6.15 10.72
N VAL A 116 -16.77 -5.98 9.47
CA VAL A 116 -15.56 -5.26 9.08
C VAL A 116 -15.96 -3.88 8.57
N VAL A 117 -15.34 -2.85 9.10
CA VAL A 117 -15.47 -1.47 8.59
C VAL A 117 -14.17 -1.14 7.84
N THR A 118 -14.29 -0.70 6.60
CA THR A 118 -13.17 -0.33 5.74
C THR A 118 -13.56 0.84 4.83
N THR A 119 -12.67 1.29 3.91
CA THR A 119 -12.99 2.36 2.98
C THR A 119 -13.19 1.86 1.56
N ALA A 120 -13.96 2.60 0.75
CA ALA A 120 -14.14 2.31 -0.66
C ALA A 120 -12.88 2.56 -1.51
N VAL A 121 -11.85 3.18 -0.94
CA VAL A 121 -10.61 3.57 -1.64
C VAL A 121 -9.40 2.71 -1.25
N GLU A 122 -9.62 1.60 -0.54
CA GLU A 122 -8.58 0.65 -0.17
C GLU A 122 -7.92 -0.01 -1.40
N HIS A 123 -6.71 -0.53 -1.19
CA HIS A 123 -6.08 -1.39 -2.18
C HIS A 123 -6.89 -2.68 -2.37
N SER A 124 -6.81 -3.28 -3.56
CA SER A 124 -7.50 -4.54 -3.89
C SER A 124 -7.20 -5.69 -2.93
N ALA A 125 -6.06 -5.66 -2.25
CA ALA A 125 -5.67 -6.63 -1.22
C ALA A 125 -6.53 -6.57 0.06
N VAL A 126 -7.28 -5.47 0.26
CA VAL A 126 -8.27 -5.30 1.32
C VAL A 126 -9.69 -5.40 0.74
N LEU A 127 -9.97 -4.70 -0.37
CA LEU A 127 -11.32 -4.69 -0.96
C LEU A 127 -11.79 -6.09 -1.37
N ARG A 128 -10.94 -6.87 -2.03
CA ARG A 128 -11.34 -8.19 -2.53
C ARG A 128 -11.69 -9.18 -1.41
N PRO A 129 -10.84 -9.36 -0.37
CA PRO A 129 -11.24 -10.17 0.78
C PRO A 129 -12.52 -9.68 1.44
N CYS A 130 -12.70 -8.37 1.62
CA CYS A 130 -13.91 -7.80 2.21
C CYS A 130 -15.16 -8.07 1.35
N GLN A 131 -15.08 -7.89 0.04
CA GLN A 131 -16.17 -8.23 -0.90
C GLN A 131 -16.48 -9.73 -0.92
N ASP A 132 -15.46 -10.59 -0.76
CA ASP A 132 -15.67 -12.03 -0.66
C ASP A 132 -16.38 -12.41 0.65
N LEU A 133 -16.03 -11.76 1.75
CA LEU A 133 -16.71 -11.92 3.02
C LEU A 133 -18.17 -11.49 2.97
N GLU A 134 -18.46 -10.36 2.32
CA GLU A 134 -19.84 -9.89 2.11
C GLU A 134 -20.67 -10.91 1.34
N ARG A 135 -20.11 -11.49 0.25
CA ARG A 135 -20.76 -12.58 -0.51
C ARG A 135 -21.01 -13.83 0.33
N ARG A 136 -20.22 -14.08 1.36
CA ARG A 136 -20.39 -15.19 2.31
C ARG A 136 -21.32 -14.85 3.48
N GLY A 137 -21.91 -13.66 3.50
CA GLY A 137 -22.88 -13.22 4.48
C GLY A 137 -22.30 -12.56 5.72
N CYS A 138 -21.01 -12.17 5.73
CA CYS A 138 -20.44 -11.30 6.74
C CYS A 138 -20.88 -9.84 6.50
N LEU A 139 -21.01 -9.07 7.58
CA LEU A 139 -21.30 -7.65 7.44
C LEU A 139 -20.01 -6.90 7.08
N VAL A 140 -20.05 -6.12 6.01
CA VAL A 140 -18.96 -5.22 5.64
C VAL A 140 -19.52 -3.83 5.37
N THR A 141 -18.87 -2.81 5.93
CA THR A 141 -19.19 -1.41 5.64
C THR A 141 -18.03 -0.78 4.92
N PHE A 142 -18.28 -0.26 3.71
CA PHE A 142 -17.32 0.50 2.93
C PHE A 142 -17.63 1.99 3.06
N LEU A 143 -16.84 2.71 3.85
CA LEU A 143 -16.99 4.15 4.02
C LEU A 143 -16.56 4.90 2.77
N GLY A 144 -17.26 5.97 2.46
CA GLY A 144 -16.87 6.91 1.41
C GLY A 144 -15.69 7.78 1.82
N VAL A 145 -15.29 8.63 0.89
CA VAL A 145 -14.34 9.73 1.11
C VAL A 145 -14.88 11.00 0.47
N ASP A 146 -14.40 12.15 0.93
CA ASP A 146 -14.73 13.42 0.31
C ASP A 146 -14.00 13.62 -1.05
N ARG A 147 -14.21 14.76 -1.69
CA ARG A 147 -13.58 15.10 -2.98
C ARG A 147 -12.06 15.19 -2.90
N GLU A 148 -11.52 15.47 -1.73
CA GLU A 148 -10.08 15.50 -1.47
C GLU A 148 -9.52 14.13 -1.06
N GLY A 149 -10.39 13.12 -0.90
CA GLY A 149 -10.00 11.77 -0.50
C GLY A 149 -9.88 11.56 1.01
N ASN A 150 -10.37 12.50 1.84
CA ASN A 150 -10.38 12.34 3.28
C ASN A 150 -11.54 11.46 3.72
N VAL A 151 -11.31 10.66 4.76
CA VAL A 151 -12.36 9.90 5.45
C VAL A 151 -13.01 10.77 6.53
N ASP A 152 -14.33 10.73 6.63
CA ASP A 152 -15.03 11.35 7.75
C ASP A 152 -14.98 10.46 8.99
N VAL A 153 -14.33 10.94 10.05
CA VAL A 153 -14.19 10.20 11.32
C VAL A 153 -15.54 10.06 12.03
N ALA A 154 -16.47 11.01 11.87
CA ALA A 154 -17.80 10.91 12.47
C ALA A 154 -18.63 9.83 11.76
N GLU A 155 -18.54 9.72 10.44
CA GLU A 155 -19.16 8.63 9.67
C GLU A 155 -18.58 7.27 10.09
N LEU A 156 -17.26 7.18 10.32
CA LEU A 156 -16.63 5.98 10.86
C LEU A 156 -17.22 5.61 12.22
N GLU A 157 -17.32 6.56 13.14
CA GLU A 157 -17.85 6.29 14.48
C GLU A 157 -19.30 5.82 14.45
N ALA A 158 -20.12 6.36 13.55
CA ALA A 158 -21.50 5.96 13.32
C ALA A 158 -21.62 4.56 12.68
N ALA A 159 -20.63 4.16 11.86
CA ALA A 159 -20.60 2.85 11.22
C ALA A 159 -20.20 1.71 12.17
N ILE A 160 -19.58 2.03 13.31
CA ILE A 160 -19.18 1.06 14.31
C ILE A 160 -20.42 0.60 15.10
N GLY A 161 -20.80 -0.67 14.93
CA GLY A 161 -21.87 -1.33 15.67
C GLY A 161 -21.35 -2.37 16.66
N PRO A 162 -22.22 -2.97 17.48
CA PRO A 162 -21.84 -3.97 18.50
C PRO A 162 -21.22 -5.24 17.89
N GLU A 163 -21.51 -5.54 16.64
CA GLU A 163 -20.92 -6.66 15.91
C GLU A 163 -19.61 -6.33 15.21
N THR A 164 -19.11 -5.09 15.26
CA THR A 164 -17.86 -4.70 14.64
C THR A 164 -16.68 -5.36 15.35
N VAL A 165 -15.81 -6.01 14.59
CA VAL A 165 -14.63 -6.73 15.10
C VAL A 165 -13.32 -6.17 14.57
N LEU A 166 -13.36 -5.52 13.40
CA LEU A 166 -12.20 -4.96 12.74
C LEU A 166 -12.56 -3.67 12.02
N VAL A 167 -11.75 -2.65 12.23
CA VAL A 167 -11.65 -1.49 11.36
C VAL A 167 -10.34 -1.62 10.60
N SER A 168 -10.40 -1.57 9.26
CA SER A 168 -9.22 -1.68 8.39
C SER A 168 -9.18 -0.49 7.46
N MET A 169 -8.15 0.36 7.59
CA MET A 169 -7.96 1.55 6.74
C MET A 169 -6.50 1.71 6.34
N MET A 170 -6.26 2.04 5.08
CA MET A 170 -4.91 2.33 4.61
C MET A 170 -4.34 3.58 5.28
N TRP A 171 -3.02 3.63 5.45
CA TRP A 171 -2.36 4.82 5.97
C TRP A 171 -2.19 5.90 4.91
N ALA A 172 -1.86 5.48 3.70
CA ALA A 172 -1.70 6.38 2.56
C ALA A 172 -2.28 5.75 1.29
N ASN A 173 -3.05 6.52 0.54
CA ASN A 173 -3.62 6.03 -0.70
C ASN A 173 -2.54 5.90 -1.79
N ASN A 174 -2.53 4.79 -2.48
CA ASN A 174 -1.52 4.47 -3.51
C ASN A 174 -1.69 5.24 -4.82
N GLU A 175 -2.85 5.85 -5.07
CA GLU A 175 -3.14 6.60 -6.29
C GLU A 175 -2.96 8.11 -6.07
N THR A 176 -3.53 8.65 -5.00
CA THR A 176 -3.51 10.10 -4.71
C THR A 176 -2.40 10.51 -3.75
N GLY A 177 -1.92 9.58 -2.94
CA GLY A 177 -0.98 9.86 -1.86
C GLY A 177 -1.62 10.43 -0.59
N VAL A 178 -2.95 10.60 -0.54
CA VAL A 178 -3.67 11.15 0.61
C VAL A 178 -3.42 10.29 1.84
N LEU A 179 -3.13 10.95 2.95
CA LEU A 179 -2.87 10.34 4.27
C LEU A 179 -4.17 10.28 5.08
N PHE A 180 -4.47 9.14 5.65
CA PHE A 180 -5.59 8.97 6.58
C PHE A 180 -5.14 9.19 8.03
N PRO A 181 -6.03 9.65 8.92
CA PRO A 181 -5.72 9.93 10.32
C PRO A 181 -5.70 8.64 11.16
N VAL A 182 -4.85 7.67 10.78
CA VAL A 182 -4.86 6.29 11.33
C VAL A 182 -4.59 6.23 12.83
N GLU A 183 -3.78 7.14 13.37
CA GLU A 183 -3.49 7.19 14.80
C GLU A 183 -4.75 7.59 15.59
N LYS A 184 -5.50 8.59 15.11
CA LYS A 184 -6.79 8.99 15.71
C LYS A 184 -7.82 7.86 15.62
N ILE A 185 -7.90 7.19 14.47
CA ILE A 185 -8.83 6.08 14.26
C ILE A 185 -8.47 4.90 15.16
N ALA A 186 -7.17 4.57 15.29
CA ALA A 186 -6.71 3.52 16.20
C ALA A 186 -7.11 3.80 17.65
N GLU A 187 -7.02 5.06 18.08
CA GLU A 187 -7.42 5.45 19.43
C GLU A 187 -8.94 5.31 19.65
N ILE A 188 -9.77 5.67 18.66
CA ILE A 188 -11.23 5.45 18.69
C ILE A 188 -11.52 3.95 18.79
N CYS A 189 -10.85 3.12 18.00
CA CYS A 189 -11.01 1.66 18.07
C CYS A 189 -10.62 1.10 19.43
N ARG A 190 -9.51 1.57 20.01
CA ARG A 190 -9.05 1.17 21.34
C ARG A 190 -10.08 1.51 22.42
N GLN A 191 -10.69 2.70 22.37
CA GLN A 191 -11.74 3.13 23.32
C GLN A 191 -13.01 2.27 23.23
N LYS A 192 -13.26 1.68 22.06
CA LYS A 192 -14.41 0.81 21.79
C LYS A 192 -14.06 -0.69 21.86
N ASP A 193 -12.84 -1.05 22.31
CA ASP A 193 -12.31 -2.44 22.38
C ASP A 193 -12.37 -3.18 21.03
N LEU A 194 -12.04 -2.47 19.95
CA LEU A 194 -12.03 -2.98 18.58
C LEU A 194 -10.61 -3.15 18.05
N LEU A 195 -10.42 -4.12 17.16
CA LEU A 195 -9.19 -4.28 16.44
C LEU A 195 -9.06 -3.23 15.31
N PHE A 196 -7.87 -2.62 15.22
CA PHE A 196 -7.53 -1.70 14.15
C PHE A 196 -6.35 -2.21 13.32
N HIS A 197 -6.55 -2.25 12.01
CA HIS A 197 -5.54 -2.59 11.00
C HIS A 197 -5.30 -1.40 10.07
N THR A 198 -4.04 -1.20 9.69
CA THR A 198 -3.69 -0.26 8.63
C THR A 198 -2.83 -0.93 7.55
N ASP A 199 -3.25 -0.78 6.28
CA ASP A 199 -2.37 -1.03 5.13
C ASP A 199 -1.41 0.16 4.98
N ALA A 200 -0.19 0.00 5.48
CA ALA A 200 0.85 1.02 5.45
C ALA A 200 1.86 0.82 4.31
N VAL A 201 1.53 0.01 3.32
CA VAL A 201 2.41 -0.31 2.17
C VAL A 201 2.93 0.95 1.48
N GLN A 202 2.14 2.01 1.42
CA GLN A 202 2.57 3.28 0.82
C GLN A 202 3.14 4.28 1.84
N ALA A 203 3.07 4.01 3.14
CA ALA A 203 3.56 4.91 4.19
C ALA A 203 4.97 4.55 4.68
N VAL A 204 5.24 3.24 4.88
CA VAL A 204 6.52 2.75 5.40
C VAL A 204 7.68 3.17 4.49
N GLY A 205 8.73 3.73 5.11
CA GLY A 205 9.92 4.25 4.43
C GLY A 205 9.73 5.59 3.70
N LYS A 206 8.53 6.21 3.78
CA LYS A 206 8.22 7.51 3.17
C LYS A 206 7.85 8.58 4.19
N ILE A 207 7.28 8.18 5.31
CA ILE A 207 6.98 9.03 6.47
C ILE A 207 7.47 8.35 7.76
N PRO A 208 7.81 9.12 8.81
CA PRO A 208 8.12 8.56 10.11
C PRO A 208 6.94 7.81 10.72
N ILE A 209 7.21 6.64 11.31
CA ILE A 209 6.23 5.81 12.00
C ILE A 209 6.81 5.41 13.37
N ARG A 210 5.99 5.48 14.43
CA ARG A 210 6.35 5.09 15.79
C ARG A 210 5.22 4.29 16.43
N LEU A 211 5.16 2.99 16.13
CA LEU A 211 4.04 2.15 16.54
C LEU A 211 3.86 1.99 18.05
N ARG A 212 4.96 2.08 18.82
CA ARG A 212 4.88 2.00 20.31
C ARG A 212 4.02 3.10 20.93
N ASP A 213 3.89 4.24 20.22
CA ASP A 213 3.16 5.41 20.69
C ASP A 213 1.71 5.43 20.17
N THR A 214 1.26 4.35 19.52
CA THR A 214 -0.05 4.24 18.89
C THR A 214 -0.89 3.09 19.47
N ALA A 215 -2.17 3.13 19.19
CA ALA A 215 -3.13 2.05 19.51
C ALA A 215 -3.33 1.07 18.32
N ILE A 216 -2.48 1.10 17.31
CA ILE A 216 -2.58 0.22 16.14
C ILE A 216 -2.33 -1.23 16.54
N ASN A 217 -3.26 -2.13 16.17
CA ASN A 217 -3.14 -3.57 16.42
C ASN A 217 -2.33 -4.28 15.34
N PHE A 218 -2.54 -3.90 14.06
CA PHE A 218 -1.92 -4.52 12.90
C PHE A 218 -1.48 -3.48 11.88
N LEU A 219 -0.29 -3.70 11.29
CA LEU A 219 0.21 -2.89 10.17
C LEU A 219 0.82 -3.79 9.11
N SER A 220 0.36 -3.64 7.87
CA SER A 220 0.88 -4.36 6.70
C SER A 220 1.87 -3.53 5.90
N LEU A 221 2.97 -4.16 5.46
CA LEU A 221 3.97 -3.50 4.60
C LEU A 221 4.53 -4.44 3.52
N SER A 222 5.19 -3.87 2.52
CA SER A 222 5.83 -4.60 1.43
C SER A 222 7.18 -3.97 1.06
N ALA A 223 8.24 -4.77 1.03
CA ALA A 223 9.61 -4.29 0.86
C ALA A 223 9.84 -3.54 -0.45
N HIS A 224 9.22 -3.98 -1.54
CA HIS A 224 9.41 -3.39 -2.87
C HIS A 224 8.81 -1.97 -3.03
N LYS A 225 8.22 -1.40 -2.00
CA LYS A 225 7.72 -0.02 -2.00
C LYS A 225 8.71 0.98 -1.41
N PHE A 226 9.80 0.48 -0.81
CA PHE A 226 10.88 1.28 -0.24
C PHE A 226 12.28 0.70 -0.54
N HIS A 227 12.47 0.26 -1.79
CA HIS A 227 13.74 -0.21 -2.36
C HIS A 227 14.24 -1.56 -1.85
N GLY A 228 13.35 -2.35 -1.27
CA GLY A 228 13.58 -3.75 -0.94
C GLY A 228 13.13 -4.71 -2.06
N PRO A 229 13.36 -6.03 -1.90
CA PRO A 229 12.99 -7.02 -2.90
C PRO A 229 11.48 -7.23 -2.99
N LYS A 230 11.02 -7.66 -4.17
CA LYS A 230 9.65 -8.15 -4.39
C LYS A 230 9.49 -9.52 -3.72
N GLY A 231 8.26 -9.90 -3.40
CA GLY A 231 7.95 -11.23 -2.85
C GLY A 231 8.27 -11.37 -1.36
N VAL A 232 8.49 -10.27 -0.65
CA VAL A 232 8.62 -10.21 0.80
C VAL A 232 7.95 -8.96 1.36
N GLY A 233 7.37 -9.10 2.53
CA GLY A 233 6.81 -8.02 3.34
C GLY A 233 6.81 -8.42 4.80
N ALA A 234 6.09 -7.66 5.60
CA ALA A 234 5.88 -8.00 6.99
C ALA A 234 4.51 -7.53 7.48
N LEU A 235 4.08 -8.18 8.55
CA LEU A 235 2.93 -7.82 9.36
C LEU A 235 3.43 -7.47 10.76
N TYR A 236 3.17 -6.23 11.19
CA TYR A 236 3.25 -5.87 12.60
C TYR A 236 2.00 -6.39 13.31
N ILE A 237 2.19 -7.03 14.45
CA ILE A 237 1.13 -7.51 15.34
C ILE A 237 1.46 -7.01 16.74
N ASN A 238 0.67 -6.09 17.27
CA ASN A 238 0.84 -5.63 18.63
C ASN A 238 0.85 -6.82 19.60
N ARG A 239 1.83 -6.89 20.51
CA ARG A 239 2.07 -8.02 21.42
C ARG A 239 0.87 -8.41 22.31
N ARG A 240 -0.09 -7.49 22.50
CA ARG A 240 -1.32 -7.73 23.26
C ARG A 240 -2.46 -8.26 22.41
N THR A 241 -2.27 -8.30 21.07
CA THR A 241 -3.30 -8.69 20.11
C THR A 241 -3.23 -10.18 19.82
N ARG A 242 -4.36 -10.87 19.91
CA ARG A 242 -4.48 -12.26 19.50
C ARG A 242 -4.42 -12.33 17.98
N PHE A 243 -3.68 -13.31 17.47
CA PHE A 243 -3.54 -13.51 16.03
C PHE A 243 -3.60 -15.00 15.68
N ARG A 244 -4.35 -15.33 14.63
CA ARG A 244 -4.44 -16.66 14.05
C ARG A 244 -3.75 -16.67 12.67
N ALA A 245 -2.79 -17.58 12.52
CA ALA A 245 -2.06 -17.73 11.26
C ALA A 245 -3.01 -18.02 10.09
N LEU A 246 -2.80 -17.33 8.97
CA LEU A 246 -3.45 -17.63 7.70
C LEU A 246 -2.77 -18.84 7.04
N ILE A 247 -1.43 -18.86 7.05
CA ILE A 247 -0.63 -19.96 6.53
C ILE A 247 -0.20 -20.80 7.72
N ALA A 248 -0.95 -21.88 7.97
CA ALA A 248 -0.65 -22.83 9.03
C ALA A 248 0.49 -23.77 8.57
N GLY A 249 1.35 -24.18 9.51
CA GLY A 249 2.49 -25.07 9.22
C GLY A 249 3.37 -25.31 10.44
N GLY A 250 4.68 -25.30 10.25
CA GLY A 250 5.66 -25.41 11.32
C GLY A 250 5.69 -24.21 12.25
N SER A 251 6.63 -24.20 13.19
CA SER A 251 6.75 -23.17 14.23
C SER A 251 7.45 -21.89 13.79
N GLN A 252 7.71 -21.71 12.49
CA GLN A 252 8.29 -20.48 11.94
C GLN A 252 7.47 -19.25 12.37
N GLU A 253 8.12 -18.11 12.46
CA GLU A 253 7.52 -16.87 12.94
C GLU A 253 6.74 -17.03 14.26
N ASN A 254 7.24 -17.89 15.16
CA ASN A 254 6.58 -18.26 16.41
C ASN A 254 5.15 -18.83 16.22
N GLY A 255 4.94 -19.62 15.17
CA GLY A 255 3.65 -20.23 14.82
C GLY A 255 2.65 -19.25 14.18
N ARG A 256 3.08 -18.02 13.89
CA ARG A 256 2.22 -17.00 13.27
C ARG A 256 2.22 -17.03 11.74
N ARG A 257 3.22 -17.68 11.13
CA ARG A 257 3.30 -17.90 9.69
C ARG A 257 4.17 -19.14 9.40
N GLY A 258 3.57 -20.23 8.96
CA GLY A 258 4.27 -21.48 8.63
C GLY A 258 5.02 -21.42 7.30
N GLY A 259 6.01 -22.29 7.15
CA GLY A 259 6.84 -22.42 5.95
C GLY A 259 8.25 -21.84 6.12
N THR A 260 9.21 -22.45 5.44
CA THR A 260 10.62 -22.06 5.51
C THR A 260 10.79 -20.59 5.13
N GLU A 261 11.56 -19.85 5.91
CA GLU A 261 11.80 -18.42 5.74
C GLU A 261 12.57 -18.14 4.44
N ASN A 262 12.13 -17.15 3.67
CA ASN A 262 12.83 -16.65 2.48
C ASN A 262 14.00 -15.75 2.93
N VAL A 263 15.08 -16.39 3.41
CA VAL A 263 16.20 -15.73 4.09
C VAL A 263 16.76 -14.56 3.28
N ALA A 264 17.08 -14.76 2.02
CA ALA A 264 17.70 -13.72 1.20
C ALA A 264 16.79 -12.50 1.06
N SER A 265 15.48 -12.71 0.80
CA SER A 265 14.55 -11.59 0.67
C SER A 265 14.26 -10.91 2.00
N ILE A 266 14.23 -11.64 3.11
CA ILE A 266 14.07 -11.07 4.46
C ILE A 266 15.28 -10.21 4.82
N VAL A 267 16.50 -10.67 4.52
CA VAL A 267 17.73 -9.87 4.69
C VAL A 267 17.66 -8.58 3.87
N GLY A 268 17.22 -8.70 2.61
CA GLY A 268 17.02 -7.53 1.74
C GLY A 268 15.97 -6.54 2.28
N LEU A 269 14.85 -7.02 2.85
CA LEU A 269 13.87 -6.18 3.51
C LEU A 269 14.48 -5.47 4.72
N GLY A 270 15.25 -6.17 5.55
CA GLY A 270 15.93 -5.58 6.70
C GLY A 270 16.93 -4.49 6.30
N LYS A 271 17.72 -4.71 5.23
CA LYS A 271 18.62 -3.69 4.69
C LYS A 271 17.88 -2.49 4.13
N ALA A 272 16.82 -2.72 3.39
CA ALA A 272 15.96 -1.64 2.90
C ALA A 272 15.35 -0.81 4.05
N ALA A 273 14.96 -1.47 5.15
CA ALA A 273 14.45 -0.79 6.34
C ALA A 273 15.52 0.09 7.01
N GLU A 274 16.75 -0.41 7.17
CA GLU A 274 17.88 0.37 7.68
C GLU A 274 18.14 1.63 6.84
N LEU A 275 18.19 1.47 5.51
CA LEU A 275 18.42 2.58 4.59
C LEU A 275 17.26 3.58 4.58
N ALA A 276 16.02 3.11 4.71
CA ALA A 276 14.85 3.97 4.82
C ALA A 276 14.84 4.77 6.12
N ALA A 277 15.19 4.16 7.26
CA ALA A 277 15.31 4.84 8.54
C ALA A 277 16.35 5.97 8.46
N LYS A 278 17.55 5.67 7.95
CA LYS A 278 18.60 6.67 7.75
C LYS A 278 18.14 7.83 6.85
N TYR A 279 17.46 7.53 5.74
CA TYR A 279 16.94 8.55 4.83
C TYR A 279 15.92 9.48 5.51
N LEU A 280 15.02 8.92 6.34
CA LEU A 280 14.04 9.70 7.09
C LEU A 280 14.68 10.58 8.18
N GLU A 281 15.72 10.06 8.87
CA GLU A 281 16.46 10.80 9.90
C GLU A 281 17.27 11.98 9.34
N GLU A 282 17.86 11.81 8.16
CA GLU A 282 18.64 12.87 7.49
C GLU A 282 17.79 14.10 7.13
N GLY A 283 16.46 14.00 7.17
CA GLY A 283 15.53 15.11 6.90
C GLY A 283 15.66 15.69 5.48
N LYS A 284 16.45 15.06 4.60
CA LYS A 284 16.65 15.48 3.22
C LYS A 284 15.41 15.17 2.38
N CYS A 285 14.38 15.98 2.54
CA CYS A 285 13.11 15.77 1.83
C CYS A 285 13.20 16.26 0.37
N SER A 286 14.26 15.84 -0.37
CA SER A 286 14.39 16.11 -1.81
C SER A 286 13.16 15.65 -2.58
N ILE A 287 12.58 14.49 -2.22
CA ILE A 287 11.39 13.92 -2.86
C ILE A 287 10.20 14.90 -2.76
N ARG A 288 9.97 15.53 -1.61
CA ARG A 288 8.88 16.50 -1.43
C ARG A 288 9.11 17.75 -2.29
N SER A 289 10.35 18.24 -2.35
CA SER A 289 10.70 19.41 -3.19
C SER A 289 10.55 19.08 -4.67
N PHE A 290 10.96 17.88 -5.11
CA PHE A 290 10.76 17.40 -6.47
C PHE A 290 9.29 17.34 -6.85
N ARG A 291 8.46 16.71 -6.01
CA ARG A 291 7.02 16.66 -6.23
C ARG A 291 6.42 18.07 -6.33
N ASN A 292 6.72 18.93 -5.37
CA ASN A 292 6.13 20.26 -5.33
C ASN A 292 6.56 21.11 -6.55
N ARG A 293 7.84 21.03 -6.94
CA ARG A 293 8.36 21.72 -8.12
C ARG A 293 7.69 21.21 -9.40
N PHE A 294 7.58 19.90 -9.54
CA PHE A 294 6.90 19.28 -10.67
C PHE A 294 5.41 19.68 -10.71
N GLU A 295 4.68 19.57 -9.60
CA GLU A 295 3.28 19.97 -9.50
C GLU A 295 3.08 21.43 -9.92
N LYS A 296 3.86 22.33 -9.34
CA LYS A 296 3.77 23.77 -9.64
C LYS A 296 3.97 24.04 -11.14
N SER A 297 5.04 23.52 -11.71
CA SER A 297 5.37 23.74 -13.12
C SER A 297 4.31 23.17 -14.07
N VAL A 298 3.77 21.99 -13.80
CA VAL A 298 2.71 21.40 -14.65
C VAL A 298 1.42 22.17 -14.53
N LEU A 299 1.01 22.62 -13.34
CA LEU A 299 -0.21 23.42 -13.13
C LEU A 299 -0.10 24.80 -13.82
N GLU A 300 1.08 25.42 -13.80
CA GLU A 300 1.32 26.71 -14.48
C GLU A 300 1.37 26.57 -16.01
N SER A 301 1.83 25.43 -16.52
CA SER A 301 2.07 25.23 -17.96
C SER A 301 0.90 24.56 -18.69
N VAL A 302 0.00 23.89 -17.98
CA VAL A 302 -1.10 23.10 -18.58
C VAL A 302 -2.45 23.60 -18.07
N ASN A 303 -3.12 24.43 -18.84
CA ASN A 303 -4.49 24.85 -18.53
C ASN A 303 -5.41 23.62 -18.36
N GLY A 304 -6.34 23.64 -17.37
CA GLY A 304 -7.23 22.52 -17.09
C GLY A 304 -6.50 21.28 -16.52
N ALA A 305 -5.31 21.48 -15.95
CA ALA A 305 -4.68 20.51 -15.06
C ALA A 305 -5.12 20.76 -13.62
N SER A 306 -5.38 19.71 -12.88
CA SER A 306 -5.66 19.76 -11.44
C SER A 306 -5.00 18.57 -10.74
N VAL A 307 -4.75 18.69 -9.43
CA VAL A 307 -4.17 17.62 -8.61
C VAL A 307 -5.28 17.00 -7.75
N ASN A 308 -5.46 15.67 -7.87
CA ASN A 308 -6.41 14.93 -7.06
C ASN A 308 -5.91 14.86 -5.60
N GLY A 309 -6.73 15.26 -4.65
CA GLY A 309 -6.39 15.30 -3.24
C GLY A 309 -5.43 16.45 -2.86
N ALA A 310 -5.42 17.54 -3.61
CA ALA A 310 -4.53 18.68 -3.36
C ALA A 310 -4.75 19.33 -1.99
N GLY A 311 -6.00 19.39 -1.51
CA GLY A 311 -6.39 19.97 -0.23
C GLY A 311 -6.17 19.07 0.98
N ALA A 312 -5.82 17.80 0.77
CA ALA A 312 -5.58 16.83 1.85
C ALA A 312 -4.08 16.71 2.19
N PRO A 313 -3.73 16.27 3.41
CA PRO A 313 -2.37 15.82 3.72
C PRO A 313 -1.96 14.65 2.80
N ARG A 314 -0.74 14.69 2.23
CA ARG A 314 -0.24 13.68 1.30
C ARG A 314 1.17 13.22 1.64
N ILE A 315 1.47 11.95 1.31
CA ILE A 315 2.86 11.46 1.34
C ILE A 315 3.75 12.30 0.40
N PRO A 316 5.05 12.42 0.71
CA PRO A 316 5.92 13.38 0.02
C PRO A 316 6.17 13.07 -1.46
N ASN A 317 5.95 11.84 -1.90
CA ASN A 317 6.46 11.34 -3.18
C ASN A 317 5.40 11.20 -4.28
N THR A 318 4.12 11.50 -4.04
CA THR A 318 3.02 11.19 -4.99
C THR A 318 2.33 12.43 -5.48
N SER A 319 2.15 12.52 -6.79
CA SER A 319 1.33 13.51 -7.48
C SER A 319 0.35 12.81 -8.42
N SER A 320 -0.94 13.03 -8.23
CA SER A 320 -2.02 12.50 -9.07
C SER A 320 -2.69 13.65 -9.80
N PHE A 321 -2.43 13.76 -11.10
CA PHE A 321 -3.02 14.81 -11.93
C PHE A 321 -4.26 14.33 -12.65
N SER A 322 -5.24 15.20 -12.81
CA SER A 322 -6.29 15.11 -13.82
C SER A 322 -6.04 16.17 -14.88
N PHE A 323 -6.10 15.78 -16.16
CA PHE A 323 -5.89 16.65 -17.31
C PHE A 323 -7.14 16.69 -18.19
N GLU A 324 -7.78 17.84 -18.31
CA GLU A 324 -8.94 17.99 -19.18
C GLU A 324 -8.59 17.76 -20.66
N GLY A 325 -9.49 17.09 -21.38
CA GLY A 325 -9.38 16.90 -22.83
C GLY A 325 -8.34 15.89 -23.30
N ILE A 326 -7.93 14.93 -22.44
CA ILE A 326 -7.04 13.84 -22.83
C ILE A 326 -7.58 12.49 -22.33
N GLU A 327 -7.08 11.40 -22.91
CA GLU A 327 -7.19 10.05 -22.39
C GLU A 327 -5.85 9.64 -21.77
N SER A 328 -5.86 9.14 -20.53
CA SER A 328 -4.63 8.78 -19.79
C SER A 328 -3.83 7.66 -20.47
N SER A 329 -4.50 6.72 -21.15
CA SER A 329 -3.86 5.66 -21.91
C SER A 329 -3.01 6.19 -23.08
N ALA A 330 -3.53 7.18 -23.81
CA ALA A 330 -2.79 7.83 -24.88
C ALA A 330 -1.61 8.66 -24.35
N ALA A 331 -1.81 9.33 -23.21
CA ALA A 331 -0.76 10.09 -22.55
C ALA A 331 0.38 9.17 -22.05
N LEU A 332 0.05 8.04 -21.45
CA LEU A 332 1.05 7.03 -21.02
C LEU A 332 1.91 6.57 -22.20
N LEU A 333 1.28 6.21 -23.32
CA LEU A 333 2.01 5.75 -24.51
C LEU A 333 2.97 6.81 -25.05
N LEU A 334 2.56 8.08 -25.06
CA LEU A 334 3.44 9.15 -25.52
C LEU A 334 4.54 9.49 -24.52
N LEU A 335 4.26 9.47 -23.21
CA LEU A 335 5.29 9.67 -22.19
C LEU A 335 6.33 8.55 -22.22
N ASP A 336 5.90 7.29 -22.36
CA ASP A 336 6.79 6.15 -22.51
C ASP A 336 7.73 6.30 -23.73
N ARG A 337 7.23 6.79 -24.88
CA ARG A 337 8.06 7.12 -26.04
C ARG A 337 9.10 8.21 -25.77
N HIS A 338 8.87 9.05 -24.79
CA HIS A 338 9.83 10.05 -24.30
C HIS A 338 10.70 9.56 -23.13
N GLY A 339 10.63 8.25 -22.81
CA GLY A 339 11.39 7.64 -21.73
C GLY A 339 10.84 7.92 -20.33
N ILE A 340 9.61 8.43 -20.19
CA ILE A 340 9.01 8.74 -18.88
C ILE A 340 7.99 7.68 -18.50
N CYS A 341 8.31 6.88 -17.47
CA CYS A 341 7.40 5.91 -16.87
C CYS A 341 6.55 6.57 -15.78
N CYS A 342 5.24 6.50 -15.93
CA CYS A 342 4.26 6.89 -14.90
C CYS A 342 3.06 5.93 -14.97
N SER A 343 2.05 6.14 -14.15
CA SER A 343 0.87 5.26 -14.10
C SER A 343 -0.41 6.03 -14.43
N ALA A 344 -1.35 5.40 -15.13
CA ALA A 344 -2.73 5.87 -15.10
C ALA A 344 -3.38 5.41 -13.78
N ALA A 345 -4.27 6.21 -13.22
CA ALA A 345 -5.02 5.84 -12.01
C ALA A 345 -5.81 4.53 -12.18
N SER A 346 -6.11 4.13 -13.42
CA SER A 346 -6.81 2.89 -13.80
C SER A 346 -5.90 1.69 -14.10
N ALA A 347 -4.57 1.82 -14.07
CA ALA A 347 -3.62 0.88 -14.68
C ALA A 347 -3.35 -0.43 -13.92
N CYS A 348 -3.96 -0.68 -12.75
CA CYS A 348 -3.74 -1.94 -12.01
C CYS A 348 -4.49 -3.15 -12.58
N ARG A 349 -5.16 -3.02 -13.74
CA ARG A 349 -5.81 -4.14 -14.43
C ARG A 349 -5.43 -4.15 -15.90
N THR A 350 -4.46 -4.99 -16.25
CA THR A 350 -4.24 -5.38 -17.64
C THR A 350 -5.56 -5.90 -18.23
N GLY A 351 -6.17 -5.10 -19.12
CA GLY A 351 -7.35 -5.51 -19.90
C GLY A 351 -8.70 -4.97 -19.46
N SER A 352 -8.85 -4.19 -18.39
CA SER A 352 -10.14 -3.53 -18.07
C SER A 352 -10.07 -2.03 -18.34
N HIS A 353 -11.03 -1.51 -19.10
CA HIS A 353 -11.27 -0.08 -19.31
C HIS A 353 -11.94 0.61 -18.10
N ASP A 354 -11.94 -0.04 -16.93
CA ASP A 354 -12.61 0.49 -15.75
C ASP A 354 -11.81 1.65 -15.15
N ALA A 355 -12.49 2.77 -14.99
CA ALA A 355 -11.96 3.94 -14.31
C ALA A 355 -11.61 3.62 -12.84
N SER A 356 -10.59 4.29 -12.29
CA SER A 356 -10.16 4.15 -10.90
C SER A 356 -11.33 4.16 -9.91
N HIS A 357 -11.41 3.14 -9.05
CA HIS A 357 -12.40 3.10 -7.97
C HIS A 357 -12.15 4.20 -6.93
N VAL A 358 -10.88 4.58 -6.71
CA VAL A 358 -10.48 5.66 -5.80
C VAL A 358 -11.03 6.99 -6.29
N LEU A 359 -10.75 7.36 -7.54
CA LEU A 359 -11.21 8.63 -8.10
C LEU A 359 -12.73 8.67 -8.26
N ARG A 360 -13.38 7.53 -8.52
CA ARG A 360 -14.85 7.43 -8.50
C ARG A 360 -15.42 7.69 -7.10
N ALA A 361 -14.80 7.10 -6.07
CA ALA A 361 -15.22 7.32 -4.69
C ALA A 361 -15.04 8.77 -4.23
N MET A 362 -14.06 9.48 -4.78
CA MET A 362 -13.86 10.92 -4.56
C MET A 362 -14.87 11.80 -5.32
N ASN A 363 -15.95 11.23 -5.87
CA ASN A 363 -16.93 11.93 -6.72
C ASN A 363 -16.30 12.60 -7.95
N ALA A 364 -15.15 12.13 -8.39
CA ALA A 364 -14.63 12.52 -9.68
C ALA A 364 -15.59 11.99 -10.75
N ASN A 365 -16.07 12.88 -11.63
CA ASN A 365 -16.84 12.47 -12.79
C ASN A 365 -16.09 11.32 -13.47
N GLY A 366 -16.79 10.33 -14.03
CA GLY A 366 -16.16 9.15 -14.64
C GLY A 366 -15.06 9.52 -15.65
N ASP A 367 -15.20 10.68 -16.26
CA ASP A 367 -14.22 11.32 -17.13
C ASP A 367 -12.93 11.73 -16.42
N SER A 368 -12.98 12.27 -15.21
CA SER A 368 -11.77 12.66 -14.44
C SER A 368 -10.90 11.43 -14.11
N ALA A 369 -11.53 10.30 -13.79
CA ALA A 369 -10.82 9.07 -13.54
C ALA A 369 -10.09 8.51 -14.79
N ARG A 370 -10.61 8.77 -16.00
CA ARG A 370 -9.98 8.38 -17.27
C ARG A 370 -8.89 9.32 -17.74
N ARG A 371 -8.81 10.52 -17.19
CA ARG A 371 -7.87 11.59 -17.55
C ARG A 371 -6.72 11.73 -16.56
N SER A 372 -6.64 10.84 -15.57
CA SER A 372 -5.69 10.99 -14.46
C SER A 372 -4.42 10.18 -14.68
N LEU A 373 -3.30 10.83 -14.40
CA LEU A 373 -1.96 10.25 -14.37
C LEU A 373 -1.35 10.42 -12.98
N ARG A 374 -0.71 9.36 -12.49
CA ARG A 374 0.04 9.39 -11.25
C ARG A 374 1.54 9.39 -11.54
N PHE A 375 2.23 10.36 -10.99
CA PHE A 375 3.69 10.41 -10.93
C PHE A 375 4.13 10.16 -9.48
N SER A 376 5.04 9.24 -9.28
CA SER A 376 5.55 8.91 -7.95
C SER A 376 7.06 8.79 -7.95
N PHE A 377 7.68 9.62 -7.14
CA PHE A 377 9.11 9.83 -7.07
C PHE A 377 9.79 8.93 -6.03
N SER A 378 11.10 8.82 -6.10
CA SER A 378 11.93 8.14 -5.10
C SER A 378 13.21 8.92 -4.80
N ARG A 379 13.96 8.46 -3.80
CA ARG A 379 15.27 9.04 -3.47
C ARG A 379 16.34 8.88 -4.55
N PHE A 380 16.10 8.04 -5.56
CA PHE A 380 16.99 7.83 -6.69
C PHE A 380 16.70 8.77 -7.87
N ASN A 381 15.59 9.48 -7.85
CA ASN A 381 15.33 10.47 -8.88
C ASN A 381 16.23 11.70 -8.72
N THR A 382 16.60 12.28 -9.83
CA THR A 382 17.53 13.42 -9.94
C THR A 382 16.79 14.71 -10.33
N GLU A 383 17.42 15.86 -10.08
CA GLU A 383 16.89 17.15 -10.54
C GLU A 383 16.75 17.21 -12.06
N ALA A 384 17.71 16.65 -12.79
CA ALA A 384 17.68 16.60 -14.25
C ALA A 384 16.49 15.81 -14.80
N GLU A 385 16.10 14.70 -14.13
CA GLU A 385 14.90 13.94 -14.50
C GLU A 385 13.63 14.76 -14.25
N ILE A 386 13.58 15.53 -13.16
CA ILE A 386 12.45 16.43 -12.88
C ILE A 386 12.36 17.54 -13.93
N ASP A 387 13.49 18.17 -14.27
CA ASP A 387 13.55 19.22 -15.30
C ASP A 387 13.08 18.70 -16.66
N ARG A 388 13.56 17.52 -17.04
CA ARG A 388 13.14 16.87 -18.28
C ARG A 388 11.64 16.58 -18.31
N ALA A 389 11.07 16.10 -17.21
CA ALA A 389 9.64 15.83 -17.12
C ALA A 389 8.80 17.12 -17.16
N ILE A 390 9.26 18.19 -16.52
CA ILE A 390 8.62 19.52 -16.60
C ILE A 390 8.56 20.03 -18.03
N GLU A 391 9.56 19.74 -18.85
CA GLU A 391 9.54 20.09 -20.28
C GLU A 391 8.61 19.20 -21.11
N VAL A 392 8.64 17.89 -20.87
CA VAL A 392 8.00 16.90 -21.75
C VAL A 392 6.51 16.78 -21.48
N VAL A 393 6.08 16.75 -20.20
CA VAL A 393 4.68 16.51 -19.84
C VAL A 393 3.73 17.54 -20.46
N PRO A 394 3.99 18.86 -20.39
CA PRO A 394 3.11 19.85 -21.05
C PRO A 394 3.05 19.69 -22.56
N LYS A 395 4.17 19.37 -23.21
CA LYS A 395 4.23 19.14 -24.67
C LYS A 395 3.37 17.96 -25.09
N VAL A 396 3.43 16.85 -24.33
CA VAL A 396 2.64 15.63 -24.59
C VAL A 396 1.14 15.93 -24.43
N ILE A 397 0.74 16.60 -23.33
CA ILE A 397 -0.66 16.98 -23.10
C ILE A 397 -1.17 17.91 -24.18
N GLY A 398 -0.38 18.92 -24.56
CA GLY A 398 -0.71 19.86 -25.65
C GLY A 398 -0.93 19.16 -26.98
N LYS A 399 -0.04 18.22 -27.35
CA LYS A 399 -0.14 17.43 -28.58
C LYS A 399 -1.42 16.58 -28.61
N LEU A 400 -1.76 15.92 -27.51
CA LEU A 400 -2.97 15.11 -27.41
C LEU A 400 -4.23 15.94 -27.61
N ARG A 401 -4.31 17.11 -26.98
CA ARG A 401 -5.45 18.03 -27.14
C ARG A 401 -5.60 18.57 -28.56
N GLN A 402 -4.49 18.83 -29.27
CA GLN A 402 -4.53 19.23 -30.68
C GLN A 402 -5.10 18.11 -31.55
N SER A 403 -4.68 16.86 -31.33
CA SER A 403 -5.16 15.70 -32.07
C SER A 403 -6.63 15.33 -31.77
N ALA A 404 -7.15 15.71 -30.62
CA ALA A 404 -8.54 15.45 -30.22
C ALA A 404 -9.55 16.50 -30.76
N ARG A 405 -9.09 17.60 -31.36
CA ARG A 405 -9.99 18.62 -31.97
C ARG A 405 -10.63 18.06 -33.24
N PRO A 406 -11.99 18.12 -33.39
CA PRO A 406 -12.65 17.75 -34.63
C PRO A 406 -12.16 18.65 -35.76
N GLY A 407 -11.46 18.12 -36.76
CA GLY A 407 -10.92 18.84 -37.91
C GLY A 407 -9.46 18.61 -38.25
N ALA A 408 -8.68 17.91 -37.42
CA ALA A 408 -7.25 17.67 -37.68
C ALA A 408 -6.98 16.53 -38.71
N VAL A 409 -8.00 15.80 -39.14
CA VAL A 409 -7.85 14.66 -40.09
C VAL A 409 -7.92 15.09 -41.58
N ALA A 410 -8.23 16.34 -41.87
CA ALA A 410 -8.48 16.81 -43.24
C ALA A 410 -7.26 17.44 -43.97
N ALA A 411 -6.06 17.38 -43.40
CA ALA A 411 -4.86 18.04 -44.00
C ALA A 411 -3.72 17.08 -44.37
N ALA A 412 -4.00 15.80 -44.55
CA ALA A 412 -3.00 14.79 -44.97
C ALA A 412 -3.59 13.90 -46.09
N THR A 413 -4.07 14.50 -47.14
CA THR A 413 -4.27 13.87 -48.46
C THR A 413 -3.53 14.63 -49.53
#